data_4066f7ddf1d4c5ac2fc081ea04b4a3bb
#
_entry.id   4066f7ddf1d4c5ac2fc081ea04b4a3bb
#
_cell.length_a   1.000
_cell.length_b   1.000
_cell.length_c   1.000
_cell.angle_alpha   90.00
_cell.angle_beta   90.00
_cell.angle_gamma   90.00
#
_symmetry.space_group_name_H-M   'P 1'
#
loop_
_entity.id
_entity.type
_entity.pdbx_description
1 polymer ?
#
loop_
_entity_poly.entity_id
_entity_poly.type
_entity_poly.pdbx_seq_one_letter_code
_entity_poly.pdbx_strand_id
1 'polypeptide(L)'
;MVHHFEPRPIPGDVLDRILESALHAPSGGFSQGLALIVLDDPDQLAWFWKTTGGNDFGDPPPVIVLPIPDKRAYLERYSQPDKGGPDGPFAVESGWPVPYWDLDAAMACMVMLLKAVDEGVGAWFFGIFEGQAEVLETLGVPDGLRPIGVLAFGYKAPGDRMEGSSVTIPRRTFGHLVHRGHWRTD
;
A
#
# COMPACT_ATOMS: atom_id res chain seq x y z
N MET A 1 11.09 -2.05 8.59
CA MET A 1 9.73 -1.68 9.00
C MET A 1 9.77 -1.34 10.48
N VAL A 2 9.00 -0.34 10.89
CA VAL A 2 8.83 0.06 12.29
C VAL A 2 7.57 -0.60 12.81
N HIS A 3 7.61 -1.23 13.98
CA HIS A 3 6.45 -1.93 14.55
C HIS A 3 5.94 -1.27 15.83
N HIS A 4 6.79 -0.49 16.52
CA HIS A 4 6.42 0.28 17.72
C HIS A 4 6.62 1.76 17.44
N PHE A 5 5.59 2.56 17.70
CA PHE A 5 5.55 3.97 17.36
C PHE A 5 5.50 4.84 18.61
N GLU A 6 6.02 6.04 18.52
CA GLU A 6 5.82 7.07 19.53
C GLU A 6 4.37 7.59 19.45
N PRO A 7 3.73 7.92 20.58
CA PRO A 7 2.41 8.55 20.60
C PRO A 7 2.49 10.03 20.23
N ARG A 8 3.19 10.34 19.15
CA ARG A 8 3.43 11.69 18.63
C ARG A 8 2.78 11.83 17.27
N PRO A 9 1.94 12.84 17.04
CA PRO A 9 1.33 13.07 15.74
C PRO A 9 2.40 13.43 14.69
N ILE A 10 2.14 13.06 13.44
CA ILE A 10 2.90 13.53 12.29
C ILE A 10 2.37 14.93 11.94
N PRO A 11 3.22 15.96 11.73
CA PRO A 11 2.76 17.26 11.21
C PRO A 11 2.02 17.07 9.87
N GLY A 12 0.92 17.80 9.68
CA GLY A 12 0.07 17.63 8.50
C GLY A 12 0.82 17.82 7.19
N ASP A 13 1.69 18.85 7.12
CA ASP A 13 2.52 19.12 5.94
C ASP A 13 3.54 18.00 5.63
N VAL A 14 4.02 17.28 6.66
CA VAL A 14 4.89 16.09 6.49
C VAL A 14 4.07 14.93 5.95
N LEU A 15 2.89 14.68 6.54
CA LEU A 15 1.99 13.63 6.07
C LEU A 15 1.56 13.88 4.62
N ASP A 16 1.18 15.11 4.29
CA ASP A 16 0.78 15.50 2.93
C ASP A 16 1.90 15.20 1.92
N ARG A 17 3.16 15.57 2.22
CA ARG A 17 4.29 15.24 1.34
C ARG A 17 4.51 13.75 1.16
N ILE A 18 4.24 12.94 2.18
CA ILE A 18 4.30 11.47 2.07
C ILE A 18 3.20 10.97 1.15
N LEU A 19 1.96 11.42 1.34
CA LEU A 19 0.81 11.00 0.55
C LEU A 19 0.91 11.48 -0.90
N GLU A 20 1.29 12.74 -1.13
CA GLU A 20 1.50 13.32 -2.47
C GLU A 20 2.56 12.58 -3.28
N SER A 21 3.55 11.98 -2.62
CA SER A 21 4.57 11.21 -3.32
C SER A 21 4.01 10.04 -4.12
N ALA A 22 2.83 9.50 -3.75
CA ALA A 22 2.13 8.46 -4.50
C ALA A 22 1.75 8.89 -5.93
N LEU A 23 1.54 10.21 -6.15
CA LEU A 23 1.21 10.77 -7.48
C LEU A 23 2.35 10.62 -8.49
N HIS A 24 3.57 10.39 -8.02
CA HIS A 24 4.75 10.21 -8.86
C HIS A 24 5.02 8.74 -9.23
N ALA A 25 4.24 7.80 -8.70
CA ALA A 25 4.33 6.41 -9.10
C ALA A 25 3.84 6.24 -10.57
N PRO A 26 4.50 5.37 -11.35
CA PRO A 26 4.01 5.08 -12.70
C PRO A 26 2.66 4.36 -12.65
N SER A 27 1.83 4.57 -13.68
CA SER A 27 0.61 3.78 -13.85
C SER A 27 0.40 3.39 -15.30
N GLY A 28 -0.07 2.17 -15.53
CA GLY A 28 -0.35 1.62 -16.86
C GLY A 28 -1.28 2.54 -17.65
N GLY A 29 -0.82 3.01 -18.83
CA GLY A 29 -1.58 3.95 -19.66
C GLY A 29 -1.87 5.30 -19.00
N PHE A 30 -1.19 5.63 -17.90
CA PHE A 30 -1.47 6.78 -17.05
C PHE A 30 -2.91 6.78 -16.51
N SER A 31 -3.39 5.58 -16.12
CA SER A 31 -4.76 5.37 -15.63
C SER A 31 -5.03 6.02 -14.27
N GLN A 32 -4.00 6.19 -13.44
CA GLN A 32 -4.06 6.85 -12.11
C GLN A 32 -5.16 6.27 -11.20
N GLY A 33 -5.41 4.97 -11.29
CA GLY A 33 -6.45 4.27 -10.54
C GLY A 33 -5.99 3.90 -9.14
N LEU A 34 -5.76 4.88 -8.28
CA LEU A 34 -5.44 4.70 -6.87
C LEU A 34 -6.21 5.72 -6.04
N ALA A 35 -6.87 5.25 -4.99
CA ALA A 35 -7.40 6.06 -3.91
C ALA A 35 -6.68 5.72 -2.60
N LEU A 36 -6.52 6.70 -1.74
CA LEU A 36 -5.96 6.53 -0.40
C LEU A 36 -7.01 6.92 0.62
N ILE A 37 -7.35 6.01 1.54
CA ILE A 37 -8.16 6.34 2.72
C ILE A 37 -7.19 6.51 3.89
N VAL A 38 -7.23 7.67 4.52
CA VAL A 38 -6.37 8.04 5.64
C VAL A 38 -7.19 8.03 6.92
N LEU A 39 -6.69 7.32 7.93
CA LEU A 39 -7.24 7.32 9.28
C LEU A 39 -6.16 7.93 10.20
N ASP A 40 -6.44 9.09 10.74
CA ASP A 40 -5.56 9.85 11.65
C ASP A 40 -6.30 10.38 12.88
N ASP A 41 -7.61 10.12 12.96
CA ASP A 41 -8.43 10.38 14.12
C ASP A 41 -8.30 9.24 15.15
N PRO A 42 -8.12 9.53 16.45
CA PRO A 42 -7.93 8.50 17.48
C PRO A 42 -9.08 7.49 17.58
N ASP A 43 -10.33 7.92 17.41
CA ASP A 43 -11.50 7.03 17.50
C ASP A 43 -11.58 6.10 16.28
N GLN A 44 -11.25 6.64 15.09
CA GLN A 44 -11.15 5.83 13.86
C GLN A 44 -10.03 4.79 13.97
N LEU A 45 -8.86 5.17 14.48
CA LEU A 45 -7.74 4.27 14.70
C LEU A 45 -8.10 3.18 15.72
N ALA A 46 -8.72 3.54 16.84
CA ALA A 46 -9.16 2.57 17.85
C ALA A 46 -10.19 1.58 17.28
N TRP A 47 -11.15 2.09 16.49
CA TRP A 47 -12.13 1.25 15.79
C TRP A 47 -11.44 0.32 14.79
N PHE A 48 -10.53 0.82 13.95
CA PHE A 48 -9.81 0.03 12.95
C PHE A 48 -9.08 -1.15 13.60
N TRP A 49 -8.31 -0.88 14.65
CA TRP A 49 -7.57 -1.93 15.36
C TRP A 49 -8.48 -2.95 16.02
N LYS A 50 -9.59 -2.51 16.61
CA LYS A 50 -10.59 -3.41 17.18
C LYS A 50 -11.22 -4.32 16.14
N THR A 51 -11.57 -3.78 14.98
CA THR A 51 -12.23 -4.51 13.88
C THR A 51 -11.28 -5.49 13.20
N THR A 52 -10.01 -5.15 13.09
CA THR A 52 -9.00 -6.00 12.40
C THR A 52 -8.28 -6.99 13.31
N GLY A 53 -8.82 -7.30 14.49
CA GLY A 53 -8.27 -8.28 15.42
C GLY A 53 -7.31 -7.69 16.44
N GLY A 54 -7.18 -6.37 16.47
CA GLY A 54 -6.24 -5.67 17.34
C GLY A 54 -4.79 -5.90 16.95
N ASN A 55 -3.90 -5.44 17.77
CA ASN A 55 -2.50 -5.75 17.68
C ASN A 55 -1.88 -5.82 19.06
N ASP A 56 -1.03 -6.78 19.25
CA ASP A 56 -0.16 -6.88 20.43
C ASP A 56 1.09 -5.98 20.27
N PHE A 57 1.03 -4.99 19.40
CA PHE A 57 2.19 -4.18 18.99
C PHE A 57 2.50 -2.99 19.91
N GLY A 58 1.86 -2.89 21.05
CA GLY A 58 2.05 -1.76 21.98
C GLY A 58 1.36 -0.48 21.50
N ASP A 59 2.09 0.64 21.46
CA ASP A 59 1.52 1.91 21.02
C ASP A 59 1.21 1.89 19.49
N PRO A 60 -0.05 2.10 19.11
CA PRO A 60 -0.46 2.06 17.70
C PRO A 60 0.13 3.25 16.93
N PRO A 61 0.33 3.10 15.61
CA PRO A 61 0.75 4.21 14.76
C PRO A 61 -0.30 5.31 14.75
N PRO A 62 0.12 6.60 14.74
CA PRO A 62 -0.82 7.72 14.70
C PRO A 62 -1.53 7.91 13.36
N VAL A 63 -1.10 7.21 12.31
CA VAL A 63 -1.72 7.29 10.98
C VAL A 63 -1.74 5.92 10.33
N ILE A 64 -2.90 5.59 9.75
CA ILE A 64 -3.11 4.44 8.88
C ILE A 64 -3.60 4.91 7.52
N VAL A 65 -3.06 4.33 6.45
CA VAL A 65 -3.48 4.59 5.08
C VAL A 65 -3.83 3.27 4.40
N LEU A 66 -5.04 3.21 3.82
CA LEU A 66 -5.50 2.08 3.02
C LEU A 66 -5.39 2.46 1.53
N PRO A 67 -4.42 1.89 0.80
CA PRO A 67 -4.33 2.07 -0.65
C PRO A 67 -5.35 1.19 -1.36
N ILE A 68 -6.30 1.81 -2.04
CA ILE A 68 -7.40 1.16 -2.76
C ILE A 68 -7.13 1.31 -4.27
N PRO A 69 -6.64 0.27 -4.96
CA PRO A 69 -6.56 0.29 -6.41
C PRO A 69 -7.96 0.27 -7.03
N ASP A 70 -8.21 1.17 -7.97
CA ASP A 70 -9.45 1.24 -8.71
C ASP A 70 -9.26 0.73 -10.15
N LYS A 71 -9.58 -0.54 -10.37
CA LYS A 71 -9.51 -1.17 -11.69
C LYS A 71 -10.39 -0.50 -12.74
N ARG A 72 -11.47 0.19 -12.33
CA ARG A 72 -12.40 0.85 -13.25
C ARG A 72 -11.70 1.94 -14.05
N ALA A 73 -10.79 2.68 -13.41
CA ALA A 73 -9.98 3.70 -14.09
C ALA A 73 -9.11 3.09 -15.22
N TYR A 74 -8.62 1.87 -15.03
CA TYR A 74 -7.84 1.15 -16.07
C TYR A 74 -8.74 0.70 -17.21
N LEU A 75 -9.88 0.08 -16.91
CA LEU A 75 -10.82 -0.38 -17.92
C LEU A 75 -11.35 0.80 -18.73
N GLU A 76 -11.70 1.92 -18.10
CA GLU A 76 -12.12 3.14 -18.75
C GLU A 76 -11.00 3.71 -19.64
N ARG A 77 -9.77 3.83 -19.12
CA ARG A 77 -8.63 4.35 -19.89
C ARG A 77 -8.34 3.50 -21.13
N TYR A 78 -8.40 2.19 -21.00
CA TYR A 78 -8.11 1.28 -22.10
C TYR A 78 -9.27 1.03 -23.05
N SER A 79 -10.46 1.56 -22.74
CA SER A 79 -11.59 1.65 -23.68
C SER A 79 -11.52 2.88 -24.60
N GLN A 80 -10.53 3.76 -24.41
CA GLN A 80 -10.38 4.94 -25.26
C GLN A 80 -9.83 4.57 -26.66
N PRO A 81 -10.12 5.37 -27.67
CA PRO A 81 -9.74 5.07 -29.06
C PRO A 81 -8.24 4.84 -29.26
N ASP A 82 -7.40 5.57 -28.52
CA ASP A 82 -5.93 5.45 -28.60
C ASP A 82 -5.38 4.19 -27.88
N LYS A 83 -6.25 3.42 -27.20
CA LYS A 83 -5.90 2.19 -26.47
C LYS A 83 -6.58 0.92 -27.02
N GLY A 84 -7.28 1.03 -28.12
CA GLY A 84 -7.97 -0.10 -28.75
C GLY A 84 -9.50 0.03 -28.77
N GLY A 85 -10.04 1.04 -28.09
CA GLY A 85 -11.47 1.30 -28.05
C GLY A 85 -12.26 0.36 -27.11
N PRO A 86 -13.60 0.52 -27.08
CA PRO A 86 -14.44 -0.22 -26.14
C PRO A 86 -14.47 -1.74 -26.38
N ASP A 87 -14.16 -2.18 -27.59
CA ASP A 87 -14.07 -3.60 -27.96
C ASP A 87 -12.62 -4.14 -27.86
N GLY A 88 -11.69 -3.33 -27.41
CA GLY A 88 -10.29 -3.71 -27.21
C GLY A 88 -10.09 -4.76 -26.11
N PRO A 89 -9.03 -5.58 -26.19
CA PRO A 89 -8.82 -6.68 -25.25
C PRO A 89 -8.67 -6.21 -23.80
N PHE A 90 -8.17 -5.00 -23.57
CA PHE A 90 -7.94 -4.43 -22.24
C PHE A 90 -9.08 -3.54 -21.74
N ALA A 91 -10.18 -3.42 -22.50
CA ALA A 91 -11.39 -2.76 -22.06
C ALA A 91 -12.16 -3.60 -21.00
N VAL A 92 -11.80 -4.87 -20.84
CA VAL A 92 -12.40 -5.80 -19.88
C VAL A 92 -11.33 -6.42 -18.98
N GLU A 93 -11.70 -6.73 -17.74
CA GLU A 93 -10.77 -7.26 -16.73
C GLU A 93 -10.08 -8.56 -17.19
N SER A 94 -10.82 -9.45 -17.83
CA SER A 94 -10.30 -10.75 -18.31
C SER A 94 -9.22 -10.66 -19.41
N GLY A 95 -9.06 -9.50 -20.03
CA GLY A 95 -8.01 -9.25 -21.03
C GLY A 95 -6.64 -8.93 -20.43
N TRP A 96 -6.59 -8.64 -19.14
CA TRP A 96 -5.35 -8.28 -18.46
C TRP A 96 -4.61 -9.53 -18.00
N PRO A 97 -3.34 -9.73 -18.39
CA PRO A 97 -2.56 -10.92 -17.98
C PRO A 97 -2.21 -10.92 -16.50
N VAL A 98 -2.16 -9.72 -15.89
CA VAL A 98 -1.96 -9.48 -14.46
C VAL A 98 -2.75 -8.23 -14.05
N PRO A 99 -3.15 -8.10 -12.78
CA PRO A 99 -3.88 -6.92 -12.29
C PRO A 99 -2.94 -5.71 -12.15
N TYR A 100 -2.71 -4.97 -13.24
CA TYR A 100 -1.79 -3.81 -13.22
C TYR A 100 -2.21 -2.73 -12.20
N TRP A 101 -3.50 -2.59 -11.90
CA TRP A 101 -3.98 -1.71 -10.83
C TRP A 101 -3.40 -2.05 -9.46
N ASP A 102 -3.24 -3.35 -9.14
CA ASP A 102 -2.60 -3.78 -7.89
C ASP A 102 -1.08 -3.52 -7.93
N LEU A 103 -0.43 -3.77 -9.08
CA LEU A 103 1.01 -3.54 -9.24
C LEU A 103 1.36 -2.05 -9.12
N ASP A 104 0.60 -1.19 -9.79
CA ASP A 104 0.84 0.26 -9.80
C ASP A 104 0.56 0.84 -8.39
N ALA A 105 -0.50 0.36 -7.71
CA ALA A 105 -0.75 0.71 -6.31
C ALA A 105 0.39 0.27 -5.38
N ALA A 106 0.97 -0.92 -5.60
CA ALA A 106 2.13 -1.38 -4.83
C ALA A 106 3.37 -0.52 -5.07
N MET A 107 3.59 -0.06 -6.32
CA MET A 107 4.66 0.91 -6.62
C MET A 107 4.43 2.24 -5.89
N ALA A 108 3.21 2.75 -5.87
CA ALA A 108 2.86 3.96 -5.12
C ALA A 108 3.09 3.78 -3.60
N CYS A 109 2.72 2.63 -3.04
CA CYS A 109 3.02 2.31 -1.65
C CYS A 109 4.52 2.34 -1.37
N MET A 110 5.34 1.77 -2.27
CA MET A 110 6.79 1.79 -2.10
C MET A 110 7.37 3.21 -2.16
N VAL A 111 6.85 4.08 -3.04
CA VAL A 111 7.24 5.49 -3.10
C VAL A 111 6.91 6.20 -1.79
N MET A 112 5.70 6.01 -1.23
CA MET A 112 5.32 6.57 0.07
C MET A 112 6.20 6.05 1.22
N LEU A 113 6.54 4.76 1.24
CA LEU A 113 7.44 4.17 2.23
C LEU A 113 8.85 4.81 2.20
N LEU A 114 9.39 5.03 1.00
CA LEU A 114 10.68 5.70 0.82
C LEU A 114 10.62 7.17 1.21
N LYS A 115 9.51 7.85 0.84
CA LYS A 115 9.31 9.25 1.22
C LYS A 115 9.16 9.41 2.73
N ALA A 116 8.48 8.49 3.42
CA ALA A 116 8.42 8.51 4.89
C ALA A 116 9.81 8.45 5.53
N VAL A 117 10.69 7.59 5.01
CA VAL A 117 12.10 7.53 5.47
C VAL A 117 12.83 8.84 5.24
N ASP A 118 12.64 9.47 4.08
CA ASP A 118 13.22 10.78 3.73
C ASP A 118 12.76 11.90 4.68
N GLU A 119 11.49 11.86 5.11
CA GLU A 119 10.90 12.78 6.11
C GLU A 119 11.24 12.41 7.57
N GLY A 120 12.02 11.35 7.80
CA GLY A 120 12.34 10.86 9.15
C GLY A 120 11.17 10.20 9.86
N VAL A 121 10.15 9.76 9.13
CA VAL A 121 8.96 9.04 9.62
C VAL A 121 9.16 7.55 9.45
N GLY A 122 8.86 6.79 10.51
CA GLY A 122 8.82 5.33 10.48
C GLY A 122 7.59 4.84 9.73
N ALA A 123 7.71 3.69 9.07
CA ALA A 123 6.61 3.11 8.32
C ALA A 123 6.56 1.59 8.43
N TRP A 124 5.34 1.05 8.29
CA TRP A 124 5.07 -0.38 8.24
C TRP A 124 4.01 -0.67 7.16
N PHE A 125 4.19 -1.76 6.41
CA PHE A 125 3.21 -2.27 5.46
C PHE A 125 2.78 -3.67 5.90
N PHE A 126 1.46 -3.90 6.03
CA PHE A 126 0.88 -5.16 6.47
C PHE A 126 -0.46 -5.45 5.80
N GLY A 127 -0.99 -6.67 5.96
CA GLY A 127 -2.29 -7.09 5.42
C GLY A 127 -3.40 -7.04 6.46
N ILE A 128 -4.65 -6.88 6.02
CA ILE A 128 -5.84 -7.09 6.83
C ILE A 128 -6.25 -8.56 6.66
N PHE A 129 -6.21 -9.33 7.72
CA PHE A 129 -6.57 -10.75 7.70
C PHE A 129 -7.94 -11.02 8.32
N GLU A 130 -8.42 -10.13 9.19
CA GLU A 130 -9.71 -10.19 9.86
C GLU A 130 -10.46 -8.87 9.69
N GLY A 131 -11.80 -8.90 9.71
CA GLY A 131 -12.65 -7.70 9.70
C GLY A 131 -12.61 -6.86 8.42
N GLN A 132 -11.93 -7.30 7.34
CA GLN A 132 -11.81 -6.49 6.12
C GLN A 132 -13.16 -6.07 5.56
N ALA A 133 -14.17 -6.95 5.54
CA ALA A 133 -15.49 -6.61 5.02
C ALA A 133 -16.15 -5.45 5.80
N GLU A 134 -16.09 -5.49 7.13
CA GLU A 134 -16.60 -4.44 8.00
C GLU A 134 -15.83 -3.12 7.80
N VAL A 135 -14.50 -3.19 7.63
CA VAL A 135 -13.68 -2.01 7.34
C VAL A 135 -14.12 -1.36 6.03
N LEU A 136 -14.31 -2.14 4.96
CA LEU A 136 -14.73 -1.61 3.66
C LEU A 136 -16.13 -1.00 3.70
N GLU A 137 -17.08 -1.66 4.35
CA GLU A 137 -18.45 -1.17 4.50
C GLU A 137 -18.48 0.14 5.30
N THR A 138 -17.80 0.18 6.46
CA THR A 138 -17.79 1.36 7.34
C THR A 138 -17.12 2.57 6.67
N LEU A 139 -16.05 2.33 5.90
CA LEU A 139 -15.34 3.40 5.18
C LEU A 139 -16.00 3.75 3.82
N GLY A 140 -17.10 3.12 3.46
CA GLY A 140 -17.83 3.40 2.23
C GLY A 140 -17.03 3.04 0.96
N VAL A 141 -16.18 2.04 1.01
CA VAL A 141 -15.42 1.57 -0.16
C VAL A 141 -16.39 0.92 -1.15
N PRO A 142 -16.40 1.34 -2.43
CA PRO A 142 -17.31 0.77 -3.42
C PRO A 142 -17.11 -0.74 -3.60
N ASP A 143 -18.21 -1.45 -3.88
CA ASP A 143 -18.19 -2.89 -4.15
C ASP A 143 -17.18 -3.26 -5.22
N GLY A 144 -16.48 -4.37 -4.99
CA GLY A 144 -15.47 -4.90 -5.90
C GLY A 144 -14.10 -4.20 -5.83
N LEU A 145 -13.94 -3.20 -4.96
CA LEU A 145 -12.65 -2.61 -4.60
C LEU A 145 -12.17 -3.14 -3.25
N ARG A 146 -10.87 -3.19 -3.07
CA ARG A 146 -10.23 -3.64 -1.83
C ARG A 146 -8.85 -3.01 -1.66
N PRO A 147 -8.36 -2.85 -0.43
CA PRO A 147 -6.97 -2.45 -0.23
C PRO A 147 -6.02 -3.59 -0.64
N ILE A 148 -4.83 -3.23 -1.07
CA ILE A 148 -3.72 -4.20 -1.29
C ILE A 148 -2.93 -4.48 -0.01
N GLY A 149 -3.23 -3.77 1.06
CA GLY A 149 -2.60 -3.81 2.36
C GLY A 149 -2.88 -2.52 3.10
N VAL A 150 -2.13 -2.29 4.15
CA VAL A 150 -2.22 -1.11 5.01
C VAL A 150 -0.83 -0.51 5.18
N LEU A 151 -0.71 0.79 5.06
CA LEU A 151 0.46 1.55 5.45
C LEU A 151 0.21 2.19 6.82
N ALA A 152 1.11 1.96 7.75
CA ALA A 152 1.13 2.65 9.03
C ALA A 152 2.31 3.62 9.05
N PHE A 153 2.09 4.84 9.50
CA PHE A 153 3.10 5.89 9.62
C PHE A 153 3.15 6.44 11.04
N GLY A 154 4.36 6.74 11.51
CA GLY A 154 4.60 7.32 12.83
C GLY A 154 6.08 7.42 13.13
N TYR A 155 6.44 8.07 14.23
CA TYR A 155 7.83 8.11 14.65
C TYR A 155 8.19 6.82 15.38
N LYS A 156 9.38 6.33 15.12
CA LYS A 156 9.89 5.09 15.72
C LYS A 156 10.07 5.24 17.22
N ALA A 157 9.44 4.37 18.03
CA ALA A 157 9.61 4.37 19.47
C ALA A 157 11.04 4.00 19.89
N PRO A 158 11.56 4.58 21.00
CA PRO A 158 12.80 4.13 21.60
C PRO A 158 12.70 2.66 21.99
N GLY A 159 13.54 1.81 21.46
CA GLY A 159 13.51 0.37 21.73
C GLY A 159 12.83 -0.49 20.67
N ASP A 160 12.16 0.09 19.67
CA ASP A 160 11.72 -0.67 18.51
C ASP A 160 12.92 -1.36 17.83
N ARG A 161 12.83 -2.65 17.70
CA ARG A 161 13.88 -3.51 17.12
C ARG A 161 13.31 -4.30 15.97
N MET A 162 14.18 -4.57 14.99
CA MET A 162 13.83 -5.55 13.97
C MET A 162 13.71 -6.93 14.58
N GLU A 163 12.58 -7.57 14.40
CA GLU A 163 12.27 -8.90 14.90
C GLU A 163 11.76 -9.83 13.78
N GLY A 164 11.65 -11.12 14.10
CA GLY A 164 11.08 -12.11 13.20
C GLY A 164 11.99 -12.53 12.04
N SER A 165 11.38 -12.95 10.94
CA SER A 165 12.07 -13.59 9.82
C SER A 165 13.13 -12.73 9.17
N SER A 166 12.99 -11.41 9.18
CA SER A 166 13.97 -10.49 8.59
C SER A 166 15.32 -10.47 9.31
N VAL A 167 15.35 -10.93 10.57
CA VAL A 167 16.57 -11.05 11.40
C VAL A 167 17.15 -12.46 11.32
N THR A 168 16.27 -13.47 11.25
CA THR A 168 16.67 -14.89 11.34
C THR A 168 16.94 -15.54 9.99
N ILE A 169 16.29 -15.06 8.92
CA ILE A 169 16.47 -15.60 7.56
C ILE A 169 17.43 -14.70 6.78
N PRO A 170 18.57 -15.24 6.31
CA PRO A 170 19.52 -14.46 5.51
C PRO A 170 18.89 -14.02 4.18
N ARG A 171 19.24 -12.83 3.71
CA ARG A 171 18.85 -12.38 2.38
C ARG A 171 19.49 -13.26 1.32
N ARG A 172 18.74 -13.53 0.24
CA ARG A 172 19.30 -14.19 -0.95
C ARG A 172 20.48 -13.40 -1.49
N THR A 173 21.49 -14.10 -2.02
CA THR A 173 22.62 -13.45 -2.64
C THR A 173 22.24 -12.78 -3.96
N PHE A 174 23.08 -11.87 -4.42
CA PHE A 174 22.89 -11.21 -5.72
C PHE A 174 22.79 -12.22 -6.88
N GLY A 175 23.60 -13.29 -6.84
CA GLY A 175 23.58 -14.35 -7.86
C GLY A 175 22.26 -15.13 -7.93
N HIS A 176 21.57 -15.32 -6.81
CA HIS A 176 20.23 -15.94 -6.78
C HIS A 176 19.11 -14.99 -7.24
N LEU A 177 19.35 -13.69 -7.22
CA LEU A 177 18.37 -12.70 -7.62
C LEU A 177 18.48 -12.34 -9.10
N VAL A 178 19.71 -12.31 -9.64
CA VAL A 178 20.00 -11.76 -10.96
C VAL A 178 20.45 -12.84 -11.93
N HIS A 179 19.61 -13.09 -12.93
CA HIS A 179 19.90 -13.97 -14.05
C HIS A 179 20.16 -13.13 -15.30
N ARG A 180 21.35 -13.27 -15.92
CA ARG A 180 21.69 -12.49 -17.12
C ARG A 180 21.43 -13.32 -18.37
N GLY A 181 20.58 -12.81 -19.25
CA GLY A 181 20.27 -13.39 -20.55
C GLY A 181 19.17 -14.48 -20.49
N HIS A 182 19.25 -15.41 -19.56
CA HIS A 182 18.26 -16.48 -19.37
C HIS A 182 18.17 -16.88 -17.90
N TRP A 183 17.06 -17.52 -17.54
CA TRP A 183 16.88 -18.07 -16.21
C TRP A 183 17.92 -19.18 -15.96
N ARG A 184 18.52 -19.21 -14.78
CA ARG A 184 19.42 -20.29 -14.34
C ARG A 184 18.71 -21.09 -13.27
N THR A 185 18.68 -22.40 -13.44
CA THR A 185 18.30 -23.37 -12.41
C THR A 185 19.61 -23.81 -11.77
N ASP A 186 19.88 -23.31 -10.54
CA ASP A 186 20.98 -23.78 -9.71
C ASP A 186 20.54 -25.04 -8.95
#